data_b1f8f5dac0eb7c4376fe4a40b10556d1
#
_entry.id   b1f8f5dac0eb7c4376fe4a40b10556d1
#
_cell.length_a   1.000
_cell.length_b   1.000
_cell.length_c   1.000
_cell.angle_alpha   90.00
_cell.angle_beta   90.00
_cell.angle_gamma   90.00
#
_symmetry.space_group_name_H-M   'P 1'
#
loop_
_entity.id
_entity.type
_entity.pdbx_description
1 polymer ?
#
loop_
_entity_poly.entity_id
_entity_poly.type
_entity_poly.pdbx_seq_one_letter_code
_entity_poly.pdbx_strand_id
1 'polypeptide(L)'
;MCAHKNRKVRVIMNTQQIIETAEEKLIHTYNRYQIVLDKGDGVRLYDTDGKEYLDFGAGIAVFALGYNNKEYNDALKAQIDKLIHTSNYFYNEPAVEAATALTKASGMDRVFFTNSGTEAIEGAVKLAKKYYYVKNGKADAEIIAMQHSFHGRSMGALAVTGNKHYQEAFGPMIPGIKFAQYNDLDSVKELVNDKTCAIIFETVQGEGGIYPATKEFIEGVRKLCDEKGILLILDEIQCGMGRTGSMFAFQQYGVKPDILTVAKALGCGVPVGAFAATEEVAKALVPGDHGTT
;
A
#
# COMPACT_ATOMS: atom_id res chain seq x y z
N MET A 1 0.89 49.27 8.64
CA MET A 1 0.86 49.96 7.34
C MET A 1 0.91 48.91 6.25
N CYS A 2 -0.15 48.87 5.43
CA CYS A 2 -0.35 48.25 4.12
C CYS A 2 0.20 46.83 3.90
N ALA A 3 -0.58 45.84 4.25
CA ALA A 3 -0.54 44.53 3.59
C ALA A 3 -1.22 44.67 2.22
N HIS A 4 -0.42 44.68 1.16
CA HIS A 4 -0.93 44.66 -0.21
C HIS A 4 -1.67 43.35 -0.46
N LYS A 5 -2.99 43.43 -0.60
CA LYS A 5 -3.88 42.43 -1.16
C LYS A 5 -3.56 42.24 -2.66
N ASN A 6 -2.51 41.50 -2.98
CA ASN A 6 -2.41 40.89 -4.30
C ASN A 6 -3.22 39.61 -4.32
N ARG A 7 -4.54 39.71 -4.44
CA ARG A 7 -5.34 38.62 -5.01
C ARG A 7 -4.86 38.47 -6.46
N LYS A 8 -3.91 37.58 -6.72
CA LYS A 8 -3.67 37.08 -8.07
C LYS A 8 -5.03 36.61 -8.59
N VAL A 9 -5.55 37.26 -9.61
CA VAL A 9 -6.71 36.79 -10.36
C VAL A 9 -6.36 35.37 -10.80
N ARG A 10 -7.04 34.38 -10.26
CA ARG A 10 -6.86 32.97 -10.68
C ARG A 10 -7.35 32.96 -12.14
N VAL A 11 -6.45 32.80 -13.09
CA VAL A 11 -6.81 32.57 -14.48
C VAL A 11 -7.61 31.29 -14.51
N ILE A 12 -8.92 31.40 -14.76
CA ILE A 12 -9.80 30.25 -14.93
C ILE A 12 -9.49 29.69 -16.32
N MET A 13 -8.71 28.61 -16.36
CA MET A 13 -8.43 27.89 -17.60
C MET A 13 -9.68 27.08 -18.00
N ASN A 14 -9.98 27.06 -19.29
CA ASN A 14 -10.99 26.14 -19.83
C ASN A 14 -10.40 24.70 -19.92
N THR A 15 -11.27 23.71 -20.19
CA THR A 15 -10.90 22.29 -20.31
C THR A 15 -9.68 22.06 -21.21
N GLN A 16 -9.69 22.65 -22.40
CA GLN A 16 -8.61 22.50 -23.38
C GLN A 16 -7.28 23.09 -22.87
N GLN A 17 -7.31 24.27 -22.27
CA GLN A 17 -6.13 24.92 -21.70
C GLN A 17 -5.54 24.11 -20.52
N ILE A 18 -6.39 23.46 -19.69
CA ILE A 18 -5.94 22.59 -18.60
C ILE A 18 -5.20 21.39 -19.18
N ILE A 19 -5.77 20.73 -20.20
CA ILE A 19 -5.17 19.58 -20.88
C ILE A 19 -3.83 19.95 -21.50
N GLU A 20 -3.78 21.00 -22.33
CA GLU A 20 -2.55 21.48 -22.98
C GLU A 20 -1.47 21.83 -21.96
N THR A 21 -1.84 22.54 -20.90
CA THR A 21 -0.89 22.87 -19.82
C THR A 21 -0.39 21.62 -19.09
N ALA A 22 -1.26 20.65 -18.84
CA ALA A 22 -0.87 19.37 -18.22
C ALA A 22 0.10 18.58 -19.11
N GLU A 23 -0.17 18.52 -20.42
CA GLU A 23 0.71 17.86 -21.39
C GLU A 23 2.08 18.56 -21.48
N GLU A 24 2.14 19.87 -21.32
CA GLU A 24 3.40 20.63 -21.32
C GLU A 24 4.19 20.49 -19.99
N LYS A 25 3.50 20.43 -18.85
CA LYS A 25 4.15 20.59 -17.53
C LYS A 25 4.32 19.28 -16.75
N LEU A 26 3.55 18.23 -17.06
CA LEU A 26 3.63 16.95 -16.34
C LEU A 26 4.45 15.94 -17.14
N ILE A 27 5.24 15.11 -16.43
CA ILE A 27 5.97 14.00 -17.07
C ILE A 27 4.96 13.01 -17.66
N HIS A 28 5.19 12.60 -18.90
CA HIS A 28 4.32 11.72 -19.69
C HIS A 28 4.54 10.24 -19.35
N THR A 29 4.12 9.83 -18.16
CA THR A 29 4.10 8.41 -17.75
C THR A 29 2.75 7.73 -18.00
N TYR A 30 1.72 8.52 -18.32
CA TYR A 30 0.35 8.02 -18.53
C TYR A 30 -0.28 8.63 -19.77
N ASN A 31 -1.01 7.82 -20.54
CA ASN A 31 -1.94 8.31 -21.56
C ASN A 31 -3.26 8.69 -20.87
N ARG A 32 -3.41 9.98 -20.53
CA ARG A 32 -4.60 10.45 -19.81
C ARG A 32 -5.80 10.54 -20.74
N TYR A 33 -6.97 10.17 -20.22
CA TYR A 33 -8.23 10.48 -20.89
C TYR A 33 -8.37 12.00 -21.01
N GLN A 34 -8.92 12.48 -22.14
CA GLN A 34 -9.12 13.89 -22.43
C GLN A 34 -10.35 14.43 -21.66
N ILE A 35 -10.37 14.25 -20.36
CA ILE A 35 -11.42 14.60 -19.42
C ILE A 35 -10.78 15.33 -18.25
N VAL A 36 -11.34 16.50 -17.88
CA VAL A 36 -10.92 17.25 -16.70
C VAL A 36 -12.00 17.10 -15.64
N LEU A 37 -11.78 16.25 -14.67
CA LEU A 37 -12.69 16.04 -13.54
C LEU A 37 -12.59 17.22 -12.57
N ASP A 38 -13.74 17.76 -12.15
CA ASP A 38 -13.86 18.92 -11.28
C ASP A 38 -14.39 18.57 -9.88
N LYS A 39 -15.42 17.74 -9.80
CA LYS A 39 -16.05 17.36 -8.53
C LYS A 39 -16.57 15.94 -8.52
N GLY A 40 -16.83 15.44 -7.31
CA GLY A 40 -17.43 14.12 -7.10
C GLY A 40 -18.50 14.18 -6.00
N ASP A 41 -19.50 13.30 -6.11
CA ASP A 41 -20.52 13.09 -5.09
C ASP A 41 -20.95 11.61 -5.05
N GLY A 42 -20.78 10.96 -3.93
CA GLY A 42 -20.98 9.52 -3.79
C GLY A 42 -20.16 8.72 -4.79
N VAL A 43 -20.81 8.08 -5.75
CA VAL A 43 -20.18 7.28 -6.81
C VAL A 43 -20.13 8.01 -8.16
N ARG A 44 -20.41 9.30 -8.17
CA ARG A 44 -20.47 10.13 -9.39
C ARG A 44 -19.33 11.10 -9.44
N LEU A 45 -18.76 11.27 -10.63
CA LEU A 45 -17.79 12.30 -10.96
C LEU A 45 -18.39 13.21 -12.02
N TYR A 46 -17.98 14.47 -11.99
CA TYR A 46 -18.40 15.48 -12.96
C TYR A 46 -17.16 16.16 -13.52
N ASP A 47 -17.15 16.35 -14.83
CA ASP A 47 -16.09 17.12 -15.47
C ASP A 47 -16.37 18.64 -15.45
N THR A 48 -15.42 19.41 -15.95
CA THR A 48 -15.52 20.88 -16.04
C THR A 48 -16.63 21.38 -16.95
N ASP A 49 -17.16 20.52 -17.84
CA ASP A 49 -18.29 20.82 -18.72
C ASP A 49 -19.63 20.39 -18.11
N GLY A 50 -19.60 19.82 -16.90
CA GLY A 50 -20.77 19.37 -16.15
C GLY A 50 -21.29 17.99 -16.53
N LYS A 51 -20.58 17.26 -17.38
CA LYS A 51 -20.96 15.89 -17.73
C LYS A 51 -20.72 14.94 -16.56
N GLU A 52 -21.71 14.10 -16.32
CA GLU A 52 -21.69 13.09 -15.25
C GLU A 52 -21.06 11.78 -15.73
N TYR A 53 -20.30 11.13 -14.82
CA TYR A 53 -19.71 9.81 -14.98
C TYR A 53 -19.98 8.97 -13.75
N LEU A 54 -20.33 7.69 -13.94
CA LEU A 54 -20.32 6.70 -12.86
C LEU A 54 -18.88 6.19 -12.67
N ASP A 55 -18.36 6.34 -11.46
CA ASP A 55 -17.01 5.93 -11.13
C ASP A 55 -16.99 4.47 -10.62
N PHE A 56 -16.57 3.55 -11.48
CA PHE A 56 -16.28 2.17 -11.13
C PHE A 56 -14.80 1.92 -10.81
N GLY A 57 -13.94 2.94 -10.99
CA GLY A 57 -12.50 2.84 -10.75
C GLY A 57 -12.10 3.22 -9.33
N ALA A 58 -12.91 4.07 -8.67
CA ALA A 58 -12.66 4.58 -7.31
C ALA A 58 -11.21 5.07 -7.09
N GLY A 59 -10.58 5.67 -8.12
CA GLY A 59 -9.17 6.07 -8.06
C GLY A 59 -8.21 4.89 -7.89
N ILE A 60 -8.48 3.75 -8.53
CA ILE A 60 -7.79 2.47 -8.39
C ILE A 60 -7.98 1.91 -6.96
N ALA A 61 -9.26 1.72 -6.59
CA ALA A 61 -9.70 1.16 -5.30
C ALA A 61 -9.30 2.01 -4.06
N VAL A 62 -9.20 3.34 -4.21
CA VAL A 62 -8.85 4.26 -3.12
C VAL A 62 -10.08 4.79 -2.39
N PHE A 63 -11.08 5.31 -3.12
CA PHE A 63 -12.26 5.96 -2.55
C PHE A 63 -13.33 4.95 -2.12
N ALA A 64 -13.12 4.29 -0.97
CA ALA A 64 -14.07 3.31 -0.45
C ALA A 64 -15.34 3.95 0.14
N LEU A 65 -15.27 5.21 0.63
CA LEU A 65 -16.40 5.94 1.22
C LEU A 65 -17.21 6.73 0.18
N GLY A 66 -16.76 6.76 -1.08
CA GLY A 66 -17.30 7.66 -2.10
C GLY A 66 -16.86 9.11 -1.94
N TYR A 67 -17.12 9.90 -2.99
CA TYR A 67 -16.76 11.32 -3.02
C TYR A 67 -17.68 12.15 -2.13
N ASN A 68 -17.16 13.26 -1.62
CA ASN A 68 -17.90 14.24 -0.82
C ASN A 68 -18.61 13.64 0.42
N ASN A 69 -18.04 12.60 1.02
CA ASN A 69 -18.52 12.06 2.28
C ASN A 69 -18.39 13.13 3.38
N LYS A 70 -19.53 13.56 3.93
CA LYS A 70 -19.57 14.67 4.87
C LYS A 70 -18.81 14.41 6.16
N GLU A 71 -18.98 13.25 6.74
CA GLU A 71 -18.33 12.87 8.00
C GLU A 71 -16.80 12.84 7.85
N TYR A 72 -16.32 12.19 6.79
CA TYR A 72 -14.90 12.14 6.46
C TYR A 72 -14.32 13.54 6.22
N ASN A 73 -14.99 14.35 5.40
CA ASN A 73 -14.52 15.70 5.09
C ASN A 73 -14.47 16.62 6.31
N ASP A 74 -15.47 16.53 7.19
CA ASP A 74 -15.54 17.35 8.40
C ASP A 74 -14.47 16.93 9.41
N ALA A 75 -14.20 15.64 9.57
CA ALA A 75 -13.11 15.13 10.40
C ALA A 75 -11.74 15.64 9.92
N LEU A 76 -11.48 15.59 8.61
CA LEU A 76 -10.24 16.11 8.03
C LEU A 76 -10.09 17.62 8.26
N LYS A 77 -11.13 18.41 8.03
CA LYS A 77 -11.10 19.86 8.26
C LYS A 77 -10.80 20.19 9.70
N ALA A 78 -11.48 19.52 10.65
CA ALA A 78 -11.27 19.72 12.06
C ALA A 78 -9.84 19.38 12.51
N GLN A 79 -9.27 18.31 11.95
CA GLN A 79 -7.90 17.94 12.27
C GLN A 79 -6.86 18.87 11.65
N ILE A 80 -7.10 19.38 10.43
CA ILE A 80 -6.24 20.39 9.80
C ILE A 80 -6.17 21.66 10.65
N ASP A 81 -7.31 22.11 11.19
CA ASP A 81 -7.37 23.28 12.06
C ASP A 81 -6.72 23.04 13.43
N LYS A 82 -6.65 21.80 13.90
CA LYS A 82 -6.07 21.43 15.20
C LYS A 82 -4.56 21.21 15.11
N LEU A 83 -4.12 20.26 14.27
CA LEU A 83 -2.71 19.85 14.18
C LEU A 83 -2.49 18.93 12.97
N ILE A 84 -1.61 19.32 12.04
CA ILE A 84 -1.37 18.58 10.81
C ILE A 84 -0.23 17.55 10.98
N HIS A 85 0.89 17.95 11.60
CA HIS A 85 2.10 17.11 11.65
C HIS A 85 2.91 17.36 12.92
N THR A 86 3.50 16.27 13.48
CA THR A 86 4.34 16.33 14.68
C THR A 86 5.62 15.53 14.60
N SER A 87 5.87 14.79 13.53
CA SER A 87 6.87 13.72 13.43
C SER A 87 6.65 12.56 14.42
N ASN A 88 7.41 11.47 14.24
CA ASN A 88 7.38 10.30 15.14
C ASN A 88 8.16 10.51 16.45
N TYR A 89 8.74 11.69 16.68
CA TYR A 89 9.34 12.03 17.98
C TYR A 89 8.32 12.38 19.05
N PHE A 90 7.07 12.65 18.68
CA PHE A 90 6.02 13.03 19.61
C PHE A 90 4.79 12.12 19.44
N TYR A 91 4.11 11.88 20.52
CA TYR A 91 2.81 11.19 20.49
C TYR A 91 1.71 12.13 20.03
N ASN A 92 0.74 11.59 19.29
CA ASN A 92 -0.49 12.28 18.96
C ASN A 92 -1.68 11.31 19.01
N GLU A 93 -2.82 11.83 19.41
CA GLU A 93 -4.03 11.05 19.64
C GLU A 93 -4.54 10.33 18.37
N PRO A 94 -4.67 11.01 17.19
CA PRO A 94 -5.18 10.36 15.98
C PRO A 94 -4.35 9.15 15.54
N ALA A 95 -3.02 9.20 15.66
CA ALA A 95 -2.16 8.07 15.28
C ALA A 95 -2.38 6.86 16.22
N VAL A 96 -2.57 7.10 17.52
CA VAL A 96 -2.84 6.04 18.51
C VAL A 96 -4.22 5.43 18.28
N GLU A 97 -5.25 6.24 18.02
CA GLU A 97 -6.59 5.77 17.69
C GLU A 97 -6.61 4.94 16.40
N ALA A 98 -5.96 5.43 15.35
CA ALA A 98 -5.85 4.72 14.07
C ALA A 98 -5.09 3.39 14.23
N ALA A 99 -3.97 3.37 14.98
CA ALA A 99 -3.23 2.15 15.27
C ALA A 99 -4.09 1.14 16.05
N THR A 100 -4.82 1.61 17.04
CA THR A 100 -5.72 0.76 17.86
C THR A 100 -6.84 0.17 17.00
N ALA A 101 -7.45 0.98 16.12
CA ALA A 101 -8.50 0.50 15.24
C ALA A 101 -7.96 -0.53 14.23
N LEU A 102 -6.78 -0.26 13.64
CA LEU A 102 -6.17 -1.13 12.65
C LEU A 102 -5.72 -2.48 13.24
N THR A 103 -5.07 -2.46 14.41
CA THR A 103 -4.66 -3.69 15.11
C THR A 103 -5.87 -4.54 15.51
N LYS A 104 -6.91 -3.92 16.06
CA LYS A 104 -8.16 -4.60 16.40
C LYS A 104 -8.83 -5.24 15.18
N ALA A 105 -8.87 -4.53 14.05
CA ALA A 105 -9.54 -5.00 12.83
C ALA A 105 -8.76 -6.11 12.13
N SER A 106 -7.43 -6.03 12.13
CA SER A 106 -6.54 -6.98 11.45
C SER A 106 -6.12 -8.19 12.31
N GLY A 107 -6.24 -8.06 13.63
CA GLY A 107 -5.66 -9.04 14.58
C GLY A 107 -4.14 -8.96 14.68
N MET A 108 -3.50 -7.93 14.09
CA MET A 108 -2.07 -7.65 14.27
C MET A 108 -1.83 -6.95 15.61
N ASP A 109 -0.56 -6.87 16.04
CA ASP A 109 -0.23 -6.35 17.37
C ASP A 109 0.38 -4.94 17.32
N ARG A 110 1.14 -4.60 16.27
CA ARG A 110 1.86 -3.34 16.09
C ARG A 110 1.67 -2.76 14.70
N VAL A 111 1.65 -1.44 14.59
CA VAL A 111 1.50 -0.71 13.33
C VAL A 111 2.60 0.34 13.18
N PHE A 112 3.10 0.48 11.97
CA PHE A 112 3.94 1.60 11.56
C PHE A 112 3.28 2.30 10.37
N PHE A 113 2.97 3.59 10.52
CA PHE A 113 2.36 4.40 9.46
C PHE A 113 3.41 4.93 8.50
N THR A 114 3.04 4.98 7.21
CA THR A 114 3.84 5.48 6.10
C THR A 114 2.99 6.41 5.23
N ASN A 115 3.56 7.00 4.17
CA ASN A 115 2.82 7.94 3.31
C ASN A 115 2.17 7.25 2.09
N SER A 116 2.50 6.00 1.83
CA SER A 116 2.05 5.30 0.62
C SER A 116 2.14 3.78 0.77
N GLY A 117 1.47 3.07 -0.16
CA GLY A 117 1.58 1.61 -0.24
C GLY A 117 2.99 1.14 -0.56
N THR A 118 3.71 1.83 -1.45
CA THR A 118 5.10 1.45 -1.76
C THR A 118 6.00 1.56 -0.54
N GLU A 119 5.83 2.59 0.31
CA GLU A 119 6.57 2.70 1.58
C GLU A 119 6.15 1.65 2.60
N ALA A 120 4.87 1.25 2.63
CA ALA A 120 4.43 0.14 3.47
C ALA A 120 5.14 -1.17 3.08
N ILE A 121 5.28 -1.45 1.79
CA ILE A 121 6.04 -2.60 1.28
C ILE A 121 7.54 -2.48 1.62
N GLU A 122 8.15 -1.32 1.42
CA GLU A 122 9.55 -1.08 1.83
C GLU A 122 9.75 -1.39 3.32
N GLY A 123 8.83 -0.91 4.18
CA GLY A 123 8.85 -1.18 5.60
C GLY A 123 8.69 -2.67 5.92
N ALA A 124 7.77 -3.36 5.27
CA ALA A 124 7.54 -4.80 5.45
C ALA A 124 8.77 -5.64 5.03
N VAL A 125 9.36 -5.33 3.87
CA VAL A 125 10.59 -5.98 3.37
C VAL A 125 11.77 -5.75 4.33
N LYS A 126 11.94 -4.51 4.80
CA LYS A 126 12.98 -4.16 5.78
C LYS A 126 12.77 -4.88 7.11
N LEU A 127 11.54 -4.92 7.61
CA LEU A 127 11.21 -5.62 8.86
C LEU A 127 11.51 -7.12 8.73
N ALA A 128 11.13 -7.77 7.65
CA ALA A 128 11.40 -9.19 7.41
C ALA A 128 12.92 -9.48 7.35
N LYS A 129 13.68 -8.67 6.62
CA LYS A 129 15.15 -8.80 6.54
C LYS A 129 15.80 -8.51 7.89
N LYS A 130 15.33 -7.52 8.64
CA LYS A 130 15.85 -7.20 9.97
C LYS A 130 15.55 -8.31 10.98
N TYR A 131 14.35 -8.89 10.95
CA TYR A 131 13.99 -10.04 11.79
C TYR A 131 14.92 -11.23 11.53
N TYR A 132 15.17 -11.55 10.24
CA TYR A 132 16.12 -12.58 9.88
C TYR A 132 17.54 -12.28 10.39
N TYR A 133 17.99 -11.03 10.24
CA TYR A 133 19.31 -10.61 10.73
C TYR A 133 19.45 -10.74 12.24
N VAL A 134 18.45 -10.32 13.00
CA VAL A 134 18.44 -10.43 14.46
C VAL A 134 18.51 -11.91 14.90
N LYS A 135 17.79 -12.79 14.16
CA LYS A 135 17.71 -14.21 14.49
C LYS A 135 18.95 -15.01 14.07
N ASN A 136 19.59 -14.66 12.96
CA ASN A 136 20.63 -15.46 12.33
C ASN A 136 22.02 -14.80 12.29
N GLY A 137 22.11 -13.50 12.59
CA GLY A 137 23.38 -12.73 12.52
C GLY A 137 23.89 -12.51 11.10
N LYS A 138 23.06 -12.72 10.05
CA LYS A 138 23.44 -12.66 8.64
C LYS A 138 22.54 -11.70 7.86
N ALA A 139 23.10 -10.98 6.90
CA ALA A 139 22.40 -10.02 6.04
C ALA A 139 22.13 -10.55 4.61
N ASP A 140 22.10 -11.88 4.43
CA ASP A 140 21.93 -12.55 3.14
C ASP A 140 20.50 -13.10 2.93
N ALA A 141 19.51 -12.52 3.60
CA ALA A 141 18.12 -12.91 3.56
C ALA A 141 17.52 -12.83 2.14
N GLU A 142 16.78 -13.88 1.77
CA GLU A 142 16.03 -13.97 0.52
C GLU A 142 14.53 -13.87 0.79
N ILE A 143 13.80 -13.31 -0.19
CA ILE A 143 12.33 -13.20 -0.18
C ILE A 143 11.77 -13.86 -1.43
N ILE A 144 10.70 -14.62 -1.27
CA ILE A 144 9.95 -15.19 -2.39
C ILE A 144 8.71 -14.31 -2.61
N ALA A 145 8.58 -13.76 -3.82
CA ALA A 145 7.41 -13.03 -4.29
C ALA A 145 6.72 -13.83 -5.42
N MET A 146 5.58 -13.35 -5.92
CA MET A 146 4.84 -14.05 -6.95
C MET A 146 4.98 -13.38 -8.31
N GLN A 147 4.99 -14.18 -9.38
CA GLN A 147 4.85 -13.68 -10.75
C GLN A 147 3.54 -12.89 -10.89
N HIS A 148 3.54 -11.88 -11.75
CA HIS A 148 2.42 -10.99 -12.02
C HIS A 148 1.95 -10.15 -10.83
N SER A 149 2.71 -10.12 -9.72
CA SER A 149 2.40 -9.27 -8.58
C SER A 149 2.68 -7.79 -8.84
N PHE A 150 2.03 -6.94 -8.03
CA PHE A 150 2.32 -5.51 -8.00
C PHE A 150 2.40 -5.03 -6.55
N HIS A 151 3.60 -4.66 -6.11
CA HIS A 151 3.82 -4.22 -4.72
C HIS A 151 4.24 -2.76 -4.60
N GLY A 152 4.51 -2.07 -5.70
CA GLY A 152 4.83 -0.63 -5.69
C GLY A 152 5.89 -0.22 -6.70
N ARG A 153 6.29 1.07 -6.61
CA ARG A 153 7.16 1.73 -7.62
C ARG A 153 8.50 2.21 -7.08
N SER A 154 8.75 2.20 -5.76
CA SER A 154 10.09 2.42 -5.19
C SER A 154 10.99 1.23 -5.53
N MET A 155 12.31 1.41 -5.47
CA MET A 155 13.26 0.38 -5.93
C MET A 155 13.13 -0.93 -5.15
N GLY A 156 12.88 -0.89 -3.83
CA GLY A 156 12.66 -2.10 -3.03
C GLY A 156 11.31 -2.76 -3.31
N ALA A 157 10.23 -1.99 -3.43
CA ALA A 157 8.92 -2.52 -3.78
C ALA A 157 8.88 -3.03 -5.23
N LEU A 158 9.59 -2.37 -6.15
CA LEU A 158 9.77 -2.84 -7.52
C LEU A 158 10.53 -4.17 -7.57
N ALA A 159 11.54 -4.35 -6.71
CA ALA A 159 12.31 -5.59 -6.65
C ALA A 159 11.45 -6.81 -6.30
N VAL A 160 10.39 -6.65 -5.48
CA VAL A 160 9.44 -7.73 -5.15
C VAL A 160 8.21 -7.77 -6.07
N THR A 161 8.09 -6.86 -7.03
CA THR A 161 7.02 -6.83 -8.04
C THR A 161 7.34 -7.76 -9.19
N GLY A 162 6.56 -8.82 -9.37
CA GLY A 162 6.80 -9.91 -10.32
C GLY A 162 6.42 -9.57 -11.76
N ASN A 163 6.83 -8.42 -12.25
CA ASN A 163 6.61 -7.97 -13.62
C ASN A 163 7.94 -7.53 -14.25
N LYS A 164 8.47 -8.36 -15.14
CA LYS A 164 9.77 -8.13 -15.79
C LYS A 164 9.80 -6.81 -16.58
N HIS A 165 8.70 -6.46 -17.26
CA HIS A 165 8.61 -5.22 -18.02
C HIS A 165 8.79 -3.97 -17.12
N TYR A 166 8.28 -4.00 -15.88
CA TYR A 166 8.48 -2.89 -14.94
C TYR A 166 9.91 -2.81 -14.42
N GLN A 167 10.64 -3.93 -14.36
CA GLN A 167 11.98 -4.01 -13.77
C GLN A 167 13.10 -3.71 -14.76
N GLU A 168 12.95 -4.08 -16.04
CA GLU A 168 14.05 -4.16 -17.01
C GLU A 168 14.81 -2.85 -17.21
N ALA A 169 14.12 -1.70 -17.13
CA ALA A 169 14.72 -0.38 -17.30
C ALA A 169 15.41 0.17 -16.02
N PHE A 170 15.21 -0.50 -14.88
CA PHE A 170 15.62 0.03 -13.57
C PHE A 170 16.61 -0.89 -12.82
N GLY A 171 17.17 -1.88 -13.49
CA GLY A 171 18.16 -2.78 -12.89
C GLY A 171 19.50 -2.10 -12.58
N PRO A 172 20.33 -2.71 -11.68
CA PRO A 172 20.05 -3.98 -11.00
C PRO A 172 19.04 -3.86 -9.85
N MET A 173 18.19 -4.86 -9.71
CA MET A 173 17.25 -4.95 -8.59
C MET A 173 17.97 -5.32 -7.28
N ILE A 174 17.30 -5.07 -6.14
CA ILE A 174 17.78 -5.53 -4.84
C ILE A 174 17.96 -7.05 -4.89
N PRO A 175 19.14 -7.58 -4.50
CA PRO A 175 19.43 -9.01 -4.56
C PRO A 175 18.61 -9.82 -3.54
N GLY A 176 18.49 -11.13 -3.82
CA GLY A 176 17.84 -12.08 -2.92
C GLY A 176 16.32 -12.14 -3.08
N ILE A 177 15.77 -11.67 -4.20
CA ILE A 177 14.36 -11.82 -4.52
C ILE A 177 14.19 -12.96 -5.55
N LYS A 178 13.26 -13.86 -5.29
CA LYS A 178 12.88 -14.98 -6.17
C LYS A 178 11.39 -14.91 -6.47
N PHE A 179 10.97 -15.42 -7.62
CA PHE A 179 9.58 -15.36 -8.05
C PHE A 179 9.01 -16.77 -8.28
N ALA A 180 7.96 -17.11 -7.54
CA ALA A 180 7.17 -18.32 -7.69
C ALA A 180 5.93 -18.05 -8.57
N GLN A 181 5.32 -19.10 -9.08
CA GLN A 181 4.01 -19.00 -9.73
C GLN A 181 2.91 -18.80 -8.69
N TYR A 182 2.02 -17.84 -8.95
CA TYR A 182 0.88 -17.61 -8.07
C TYR A 182 -0.12 -18.77 -8.15
N ASN A 183 -0.66 -19.18 -7.02
CA ASN A 183 -1.53 -20.35 -6.86
C ASN A 183 -0.85 -21.71 -7.16
N ASP A 184 0.48 -21.77 -7.14
CA ASP A 184 1.27 -22.99 -7.28
C ASP A 184 2.19 -23.13 -6.05
N LEU A 185 1.76 -23.95 -5.09
CA LEU A 185 2.48 -24.19 -3.85
C LEU A 185 3.81 -24.93 -4.07
N ASP A 186 3.89 -25.78 -5.07
CA ASP A 186 5.10 -26.54 -5.35
C ASP A 186 6.18 -25.62 -5.94
N SER A 187 5.80 -24.69 -6.80
CA SER A 187 6.69 -23.62 -7.26
C SER A 187 7.29 -22.80 -6.10
N VAL A 188 6.50 -22.54 -5.04
CA VAL A 188 7.01 -21.86 -3.84
C VAL A 188 8.01 -22.75 -3.08
N LYS A 189 7.66 -24.03 -2.84
CA LYS A 189 8.52 -25.01 -2.11
C LYS A 189 9.89 -25.18 -2.77
N GLU A 190 9.96 -25.23 -4.10
CA GLU A 190 11.20 -25.36 -4.86
C GLU A 190 12.18 -24.21 -4.63
N LEU A 191 11.68 -23.02 -4.32
CA LEU A 191 12.49 -21.81 -4.10
C LEU A 191 12.94 -21.63 -2.65
N VAL A 192 12.27 -22.28 -1.69
CA VAL A 192 12.58 -22.17 -0.27
C VAL A 192 13.94 -22.79 0.04
N ASN A 193 14.74 -22.05 0.80
CA ASN A 193 16.04 -22.52 1.31
C ASN A 193 16.37 -21.86 2.67
N ASP A 194 17.53 -22.14 3.22
CA ASP A 194 17.96 -21.66 4.55
C ASP A 194 18.11 -20.14 4.66
N LYS A 195 18.13 -19.42 3.53
CA LYS A 195 18.18 -17.93 3.50
C LYS A 195 16.80 -17.30 3.33
N THR A 196 15.77 -18.09 3.03
CA THR A 196 14.42 -17.58 2.84
C THR A 196 13.90 -17.02 4.16
N CYS A 197 13.68 -15.70 4.21
CA CYS A 197 13.18 -15.03 5.41
C CYS A 197 11.68 -14.73 5.34
N ALA A 198 11.13 -14.55 4.13
CA ALA A 198 9.73 -14.25 3.95
C ALA A 198 9.20 -14.71 2.59
N ILE A 199 7.87 -14.92 2.55
CA ILE A 199 7.09 -15.08 1.34
C ILE A 199 6.09 -13.93 1.31
N ILE A 200 6.02 -13.18 0.19
CA ILE A 200 5.12 -12.03 0.01
C ILE A 200 4.18 -12.26 -1.17
N PHE A 201 2.90 -12.00 -0.97
CA PHE A 201 1.92 -11.96 -2.06
C PHE A 201 0.67 -11.15 -1.69
N GLU A 202 -0.09 -10.78 -2.72
CA GLU A 202 -1.42 -10.17 -2.61
C GLU A 202 -2.46 -11.29 -2.40
N THR A 203 -3.37 -11.13 -1.44
CA THR A 203 -4.48 -12.09 -1.27
C THR A 203 -5.38 -12.13 -2.52
N VAL A 204 -5.46 -11.01 -3.25
CA VAL A 204 -5.99 -10.93 -4.61
C VAL A 204 -5.02 -10.10 -5.44
N GLN A 205 -4.39 -10.69 -6.45
CA GLN A 205 -3.57 -9.93 -7.41
C GLN A 205 -4.47 -9.00 -8.22
N GLY A 206 -4.47 -7.70 -7.87
CA GLY A 206 -5.31 -6.71 -8.54
C GLY A 206 -4.78 -6.33 -9.92
N GLU A 207 -3.57 -5.79 -9.97
CA GLU A 207 -2.91 -5.35 -11.21
C GLU A 207 -2.55 -6.54 -12.13
N GLY A 208 -2.35 -7.72 -11.55
CA GLY A 208 -2.07 -8.96 -12.29
C GLY A 208 -3.26 -9.52 -13.06
N GLY A 209 -4.48 -8.99 -12.86
CA GLY A 209 -5.69 -9.42 -13.60
C GLY A 209 -6.87 -9.85 -12.72
N ILE A 210 -6.87 -9.47 -11.47
CA ILE A 210 -7.90 -9.78 -10.45
C ILE A 210 -7.99 -11.29 -10.20
N TYR A 211 -6.85 -11.88 -9.85
CA TYR A 211 -6.74 -13.29 -9.50
C TYR A 211 -6.73 -13.45 -7.97
N PRO A 212 -7.74 -14.09 -7.34
CA PRO A 212 -7.73 -14.44 -5.94
C PRO A 212 -6.77 -15.60 -5.67
N ALA A 213 -6.18 -15.60 -4.47
CA ALA A 213 -5.50 -16.79 -3.97
C ALA A 213 -6.50 -17.93 -3.83
N THR A 214 -6.11 -19.16 -4.21
CA THR A 214 -6.90 -20.32 -3.87
C THR A 214 -6.73 -20.64 -2.38
N LYS A 215 -7.73 -21.27 -1.77
CA LYS A 215 -7.68 -21.66 -0.36
C LYS A 215 -6.49 -22.57 -0.09
N GLU A 216 -6.29 -23.54 -0.95
CA GLU A 216 -5.20 -24.53 -0.88
C GLU A 216 -3.82 -23.84 -0.93
N PHE A 217 -3.68 -22.81 -1.75
CA PHE A 217 -2.43 -22.05 -1.88
C PHE A 217 -2.13 -21.26 -0.61
N ILE A 218 -3.04 -20.40 -0.16
CA ILE A 218 -2.79 -19.51 0.98
C ILE A 218 -2.62 -20.30 2.29
N GLU A 219 -3.43 -21.34 2.52
CA GLU A 219 -3.27 -22.24 3.67
C GLU A 219 -1.97 -23.06 3.59
N GLY A 220 -1.63 -23.52 2.38
CA GLY A 220 -0.39 -24.26 2.13
C GLY A 220 0.86 -23.42 2.37
N VAL A 221 0.86 -22.17 1.89
CA VAL A 221 1.96 -21.22 2.15
C VAL A 221 2.06 -20.86 3.62
N ARG A 222 0.94 -20.62 4.33
CA ARG A 222 0.97 -20.38 5.78
C ARG A 222 1.60 -21.54 6.53
N LYS A 223 1.15 -22.76 6.25
CA LYS A 223 1.70 -23.98 6.85
C LYS A 223 3.19 -24.13 6.57
N LEU A 224 3.63 -23.90 5.33
CA LEU A 224 5.04 -23.93 4.94
C LEU A 224 5.86 -22.90 5.73
N CYS A 225 5.34 -21.68 5.88
CA CYS A 225 5.97 -20.64 6.67
C CYS A 225 6.13 -21.04 8.14
N ASP A 226 5.09 -21.62 8.74
CA ASP A 226 5.12 -22.11 10.13
C ASP A 226 6.15 -23.21 10.33
N GLU A 227 6.19 -24.20 9.43
CA GLU A 227 7.11 -25.33 9.49
C GLU A 227 8.58 -24.92 9.31
N LYS A 228 8.84 -23.89 8.52
CA LYS A 228 10.20 -23.43 8.19
C LYS A 228 10.67 -22.23 9.01
N GLY A 229 9.80 -21.61 9.81
CA GLY A 229 10.10 -20.38 10.53
C GLY A 229 10.33 -19.19 9.60
N ILE A 230 9.63 -19.15 8.45
CA ILE A 230 9.63 -18.10 7.43
C ILE A 230 8.44 -17.19 7.67
N LEU A 231 8.58 -15.88 7.45
CA LEU A 231 7.50 -14.92 7.62
C LEU A 231 6.56 -14.93 6.42
N LEU A 232 5.26 -14.83 6.69
CA LEU A 232 4.24 -14.56 5.69
C LEU A 232 3.90 -13.08 5.67
N ILE A 233 4.12 -12.42 4.53
CA ILE A 233 3.72 -11.03 4.27
C ILE A 233 2.52 -11.04 3.32
N LEU A 234 1.38 -10.52 3.78
CA LEU A 234 0.22 -10.34 2.91
C LEU A 234 0.05 -8.85 2.54
N ASP A 235 0.06 -8.61 1.23
CA ASP A 235 -0.20 -7.28 0.68
C ASP A 235 -1.71 -7.09 0.50
N GLU A 236 -2.29 -6.32 1.41
CA GLU A 236 -3.72 -5.95 1.40
C GLU A 236 -3.94 -4.48 0.99
N ILE A 237 -2.97 -3.89 0.29
CA ILE A 237 -3.05 -2.48 -0.14
C ILE A 237 -4.25 -2.25 -1.05
N GLN A 238 -4.56 -3.21 -1.94
CA GLN A 238 -5.70 -3.08 -2.85
C GLN A 238 -6.91 -3.90 -2.40
N CYS A 239 -6.70 -5.12 -1.92
CA CYS A 239 -7.79 -6.04 -1.57
C CYS A 239 -8.32 -5.89 -0.14
N GLY A 240 -7.61 -5.14 0.73
CA GLY A 240 -8.04 -4.87 2.09
C GLY A 240 -9.08 -3.76 2.24
N MET A 241 -9.29 -3.34 3.47
CA MET A 241 -10.19 -2.24 3.86
C MET A 241 -11.63 -2.40 3.34
N GLY A 242 -12.17 -3.61 3.40
CA GLY A 242 -13.54 -3.91 3.03
C GLY A 242 -13.78 -4.23 1.55
N ARG A 243 -12.75 -4.13 0.69
CA ARG A 243 -12.88 -4.28 -0.77
C ARG A 243 -13.50 -5.62 -1.21
N THR A 244 -13.21 -6.70 -0.49
CA THR A 244 -13.63 -8.07 -0.85
C THR A 244 -14.77 -8.60 0.03
N GLY A 245 -15.39 -7.75 0.88
CA GLY A 245 -16.51 -8.10 1.75
C GLY A 245 -16.13 -8.45 3.19
N SER A 246 -14.85 -8.57 3.50
CA SER A 246 -14.29 -8.60 4.87
C SER A 246 -13.34 -7.42 5.05
N MET A 247 -13.00 -7.04 6.28
CA MET A 247 -12.08 -5.93 6.51
C MET A 247 -10.75 -6.16 5.79
N PHE A 248 -10.22 -7.39 5.86
CA PHE A 248 -9.07 -7.84 5.08
C PHE A 248 -9.40 -9.15 4.37
N ALA A 249 -8.92 -9.30 3.12
CA ALA A 249 -9.25 -10.46 2.30
C ALA A 249 -8.75 -11.77 2.92
N PHE A 250 -7.59 -11.76 3.59
CA PHE A 250 -7.03 -12.96 4.26
C PHE A 250 -7.95 -13.55 5.33
N GLN A 251 -8.83 -12.74 5.94
CA GLN A 251 -9.76 -13.21 6.97
C GLN A 251 -10.76 -14.23 6.43
N GLN A 252 -11.07 -14.19 5.13
CA GLN A 252 -11.96 -15.14 4.48
C GLN A 252 -11.37 -16.56 4.40
N TYR A 253 -10.04 -16.67 4.53
CA TYR A 253 -9.31 -17.94 4.48
C TYR A 253 -8.96 -18.47 5.87
N GLY A 254 -9.22 -17.69 6.93
CA GLY A 254 -8.81 -18.05 8.29
C GLY A 254 -7.29 -18.08 8.50
N VAL A 255 -6.53 -17.48 7.60
CA VAL A 255 -5.07 -17.37 7.67
C VAL A 255 -4.70 -16.04 8.31
N LYS A 256 -3.66 -16.05 9.18
CA LYS A 256 -3.09 -14.82 9.77
C LYS A 256 -1.67 -14.62 9.23
N PRO A 257 -1.34 -13.45 8.63
CA PRO A 257 0.04 -13.15 8.25
C PRO A 257 0.90 -12.77 9.46
N ASP A 258 2.21 -12.77 9.28
CA ASP A 258 3.17 -12.22 10.24
C ASP A 258 3.35 -10.72 10.04
N ILE A 259 3.25 -10.27 8.78
CA ILE A 259 3.29 -8.86 8.38
C ILE A 259 2.16 -8.60 7.39
N LEU A 260 1.46 -7.49 7.58
CA LEU A 260 0.36 -6.99 6.74
C LEU A 260 0.72 -5.62 6.20
N THR A 261 0.47 -5.36 4.91
CA THR A 261 0.60 -4.01 4.33
C THR A 261 -0.75 -3.47 3.88
N VAL A 262 -0.99 -2.19 4.14
CA VAL A 262 -2.25 -1.50 3.82
C VAL A 262 -1.99 -0.08 3.34
N ALA A 263 -2.83 0.44 2.44
CA ALA A 263 -2.84 1.82 1.96
C ALA A 263 -4.18 2.12 1.27
N LYS A 264 -4.19 2.94 0.24
CA LYS A 264 -5.37 3.22 -0.61
C LYS A 264 -6.60 3.59 0.22
N ALA A 265 -7.54 2.66 0.38
CA ALA A 265 -8.77 2.88 1.15
C ALA A 265 -8.52 3.15 2.65
N LEU A 266 -7.33 2.84 3.19
CA LEU A 266 -6.95 3.24 4.55
C LEU A 266 -7.06 4.77 4.74
N GLY A 267 -6.59 5.54 3.75
CA GLY A 267 -6.67 7.00 3.76
C GLY A 267 -7.83 7.57 2.98
N CYS A 268 -8.52 6.75 2.19
CA CYS A 268 -9.64 7.16 1.35
C CYS A 268 -9.40 8.48 0.58
N GLY A 269 -8.20 8.63 -0.03
CA GLY A 269 -7.77 9.79 -0.79
C GLY A 269 -6.64 10.60 -0.15
N VAL A 270 -6.49 10.59 1.17
CA VAL A 270 -5.32 11.16 1.85
C VAL A 270 -4.14 10.19 1.70
N PRO A 271 -2.94 10.69 1.33
CA PRO A 271 -1.74 9.85 1.23
C PRO A 271 -1.37 9.24 2.59
N VAL A 272 -1.62 7.96 2.75
CA VAL A 272 -1.22 7.17 3.92
C VAL A 272 -1.09 5.71 3.53
N GLY A 273 -0.15 5.03 4.15
CA GLY A 273 0.01 3.60 4.16
C GLY A 273 0.38 3.13 5.56
N ALA A 274 0.42 1.85 5.76
CA ALA A 274 0.93 1.25 6.97
C ALA A 274 1.41 -0.17 6.71
N PHE A 275 2.35 -0.63 7.51
CA PHE A 275 2.56 -2.05 7.72
C PHE A 275 2.28 -2.39 9.18
N ALA A 276 1.67 -3.53 9.39
CA ALA A 276 1.37 -4.06 10.72
C ALA A 276 2.04 -5.42 10.88
N ALA A 277 2.41 -5.76 12.11
CA ALA A 277 3.10 -7.02 12.39
C ALA A 277 2.64 -7.63 13.71
N THR A 278 2.94 -8.93 13.86
CA THR A 278 2.85 -9.60 15.16
C THR A 278 3.85 -9.01 16.14
N GLU A 279 3.57 -9.11 17.43
CA GLU A 279 4.44 -8.59 18.50
C GLU A 279 5.86 -9.17 18.40
N GLU A 280 6.00 -10.44 18.08
CA GLU A 280 7.30 -11.10 17.92
C GLU A 280 8.12 -10.47 16.81
N VAL A 281 7.53 -10.31 15.63
CA VAL A 281 8.21 -9.76 14.45
C VAL A 281 8.51 -8.27 14.64
N ALA A 282 7.57 -7.50 15.20
CA ALA A 282 7.73 -6.08 15.41
C ALA A 282 8.91 -5.71 16.32
N LYS A 283 9.25 -6.58 17.29
CA LYS A 283 10.40 -6.39 18.20
C LYS A 283 11.76 -6.36 17.49
N ALA A 284 11.83 -6.80 16.24
CA ALA A 284 13.07 -6.70 15.46
C ALA A 284 13.46 -5.25 15.13
N LEU A 285 12.49 -4.33 15.07
CA LEU A 285 12.78 -2.90 14.91
C LEU A 285 12.80 -2.22 16.28
N VAL A 286 13.90 -1.52 16.57
CA VAL A 286 14.14 -0.86 17.84
C VAL A 286 14.45 0.63 17.63
N PRO A 287 14.40 1.47 18.68
CA PRO A 287 14.77 2.87 18.58
C PRO A 287 16.17 3.06 17.99
N GLY A 288 16.30 3.93 16.98
CA GLY A 288 17.52 4.14 16.21
C GLY A 288 17.58 3.36 14.89
N ASP A 289 16.69 2.44 14.64
CA ASP A 289 16.59 1.77 13.35
C ASP A 289 16.04 2.71 12.25
N HIS A 290 16.32 2.36 10.99
CA HIS A 290 16.00 3.15 9.81
C HIS A 290 14.50 3.06 9.45
N GLY A 291 13.70 3.90 10.07
CA GLY A 291 12.27 4.09 9.80
C GLY A 291 12.00 5.43 9.08
N THR A 292 11.02 6.19 9.58
CA THR A 292 10.70 7.55 9.11
C THR A 292 10.49 8.48 10.30
N THR A 293 10.57 9.80 10.07
CA THR A 293 10.28 10.85 11.06
C THR A 293 8.88 11.41 10.93
#